data_0079f5f9452b47e442600d1612a39224
#
_entry.id   0079f5f9452b47e442600d1612a39224
#
_cell.length_a   1.000
_cell.length_b   1.000
_cell.length_c   1.000
_cell.angle_alpha   90.00
_cell.angle_beta   90.00
_cell.angle_gamma   90.00
#
_symmetry.space_group_name_H-M   'P 1'
#
loop_
_entity.id
_entity.type
_entity.pdbx_description
1 polymer ?
#
loop_
_entity_poly.entity_id
_entity_poly.type
_entity_poly.pdbx_seq_one_letter_code
_entity_poly.pdbx_strand_id
1 'polypeptide(L)'
;MNTTRLEAFSDGVIAIIITIMVLELKVPHGTGLEALQPLLPVFLSYLLSFVNVGIYWNNHHHMLHATRSVSGPVLWANLHLLFWLSLVPFTTGWSGENHFAPIPTALYGANLLLAAFAFLFMQRAIVATDGPESPLARAVGPDRKGLVSRIIYALAIPAAFLRPWISWALYIVVALMWLAPDPRIERVLDDESGSRKPAPSS
;
A
#
# COMPACT_ATOMS: atom_id res chain seq x y z
N MET A 1 -9.90 22.00 1.35
CA MET A 1 -10.86 20.88 1.29
C MET A 1 -10.83 20.17 2.64
N ASN A 2 -11.95 19.60 3.11
CA ASN A 2 -11.97 18.86 4.37
C ASN A 2 -11.24 17.51 4.22
N THR A 3 -10.40 17.13 5.18
CA THR A 3 -9.66 15.86 5.23
C THR A 3 -10.59 14.65 5.08
N THR A 4 -11.76 14.68 5.74
CA THR A 4 -12.79 13.63 5.65
C THR A 4 -13.26 13.35 4.21
N ARG A 5 -13.36 14.37 3.35
CA ARG A 5 -13.76 14.16 1.95
C ARG A 5 -12.64 13.52 1.13
N LEU A 6 -11.39 13.85 1.41
CA LEU A 6 -10.24 13.23 0.74
C LEU A 6 -10.10 11.77 1.16
N GLU A 7 -10.28 11.49 2.44
CA GLU A 7 -10.29 10.15 3.02
C GLU A 7 -11.40 9.28 2.39
N ALA A 8 -12.65 9.76 2.42
CA ALA A 8 -13.78 9.03 1.83
C ALA A 8 -13.60 8.74 0.33
N PHE A 9 -13.05 9.69 -0.44
CA PHE A 9 -12.75 9.47 -1.85
C PHE A 9 -11.67 8.39 -2.03
N SER A 10 -10.59 8.46 -1.26
CA SER A 10 -9.48 7.52 -1.35
C SER A 10 -9.89 6.11 -0.93
N ASP A 11 -10.66 5.99 0.16
CA ASP A 11 -11.21 4.71 0.63
C ASP A 11 -12.11 4.07 -0.42
N GLY A 12 -12.96 4.87 -1.08
CA GLY A 12 -13.79 4.40 -2.19
C GLY A 12 -12.97 3.86 -3.36
N VAL A 13 -11.91 4.56 -3.76
CA VAL A 13 -11.02 4.11 -4.84
C VAL A 13 -10.28 2.83 -4.43
N ILE A 14 -9.70 2.77 -3.23
CA ILE A 14 -8.96 1.60 -2.75
C ILE A 14 -9.88 0.38 -2.60
N ALA A 15 -11.11 0.56 -2.11
CA ALA A 15 -12.09 -0.51 -2.03
C ALA A 15 -12.42 -1.09 -3.41
N ILE A 16 -12.57 -0.24 -4.44
CA ILE A 16 -12.78 -0.68 -5.81
C ILE A 16 -11.56 -1.44 -6.34
N ILE A 17 -10.34 -0.97 -6.08
CA ILE A 17 -9.11 -1.65 -6.49
C ILE A 17 -9.08 -3.07 -5.92
N ILE A 18 -9.36 -3.24 -4.63
CA ILE A 18 -9.38 -4.55 -3.97
C ILE A 18 -10.46 -5.47 -4.59
N THR A 19 -11.65 -4.95 -4.85
CA THR A 19 -12.76 -5.75 -5.37
C THR A 19 -12.59 -6.12 -6.84
N ILE A 20 -11.96 -5.27 -7.66
CA ILE A 20 -11.67 -5.58 -9.06
C ILE A 20 -10.66 -6.73 -9.17
N MET A 21 -9.68 -6.81 -8.28
CA MET A 21 -8.67 -7.87 -8.33
C MET A 21 -9.27 -9.28 -8.26
N VAL A 22 -10.40 -9.48 -7.57
CA VAL A 22 -11.04 -10.80 -7.51
C VAL A 22 -11.64 -11.22 -8.85
N LEU A 23 -11.98 -10.29 -9.73
CA LEU A 23 -12.54 -10.58 -11.05
C LEU A 23 -11.53 -11.26 -11.99
N GLU A 24 -10.23 -11.17 -11.70
CA GLU A 24 -9.18 -11.90 -12.42
C GLU A 24 -9.20 -13.41 -12.11
N LEU A 25 -9.87 -13.82 -11.03
CA LEU A 25 -10.05 -15.23 -10.67
C LEU A 25 -11.17 -15.84 -11.52
N LYS A 26 -10.81 -16.48 -12.63
CA LYS A 26 -11.78 -17.14 -13.53
C LYS A 26 -12.42 -18.33 -12.83
N VAL A 27 -13.74 -18.49 -13.00
CA VAL A 27 -14.46 -19.65 -12.46
C VAL A 27 -14.02 -20.91 -13.20
N PRO A 28 -13.56 -21.96 -12.51
CA PRO A 28 -13.14 -23.20 -13.16
C PRO A 28 -14.31 -23.96 -13.76
N HIS A 29 -14.07 -24.66 -14.88
CA HIS A 29 -15.07 -25.49 -15.56
C HIS A 29 -14.96 -26.96 -15.14
N GLY A 30 -15.03 -27.24 -13.84
CA GLY A 30 -14.96 -28.59 -13.30
C GLY A 30 -15.43 -28.63 -11.86
N THR A 31 -15.86 -29.83 -11.37
CA THR A 31 -16.38 -29.98 -10.01
C THR A 31 -15.36 -30.57 -9.04
N GLY A 32 -14.20 -31.05 -9.53
CA GLY A 32 -13.13 -31.60 -8.73
C GLY A 32 -12.11 -30.56 -8.29
N LEU A 33 -11.35 -30.86 -7.23
CA LEU A 33 -10.30 -29.95 -6.73
C LEU A 33 -9.17 -29.72 -7.74
N GLU A 34 -8.95 -30.65 -8.66
CA GLU A 34 -8.00 -30.54 -9.76
C GLU A 34 -8.28 -29.33 -10.67
N ALA A 35 -9.54 -28.92 -10.78
CA ALA A 35 -9.94 -27.75 -11.56
C ALA A 35 -9.42 -26.42 -10.97
N LEU A 36 -9.05 -26.40 -9.70
CA LEU A 36 -8.47 -25.21 -9.01
C LEU A 36 -6.95 -25.10 -9.25
N GLN A 37 -6.28 -26.17 -9.62
CA GLN A 37 -4.83 -26.19 -9.75
C GLN A 37 -4.28 -25.15 -10.75
N PRO A 38 -4.89 -24.95 -11.95
CA PRO A 38 -4.43 -23.92 -12.89
C PRO A 38 -4.62 -22.49 -12.38
N LEU A 39 -5.52 -22.26 -11.41
CA LEU A 39 -5.80 -20.94 -10.85
C LEU A 39 -4.84 -20.58 -9.72
N LEU A 40 -4.05 -21.52 -9.21
CA LEU A 40 -3.19 -21.30 -8.06
C LEU A 40 -2.22 -20.14 -8.24
N PRO A 41 -1.52 -19.95 -9.37
CA PRO A 41 -0.64 -18.78 -9.56
C PRO A 41 -1.40 -17.46 -9.51
N VAL A 42 -2.58 -17.36 -10.13
CA VAL A 42 -3.43 -16.17 -10.11
C VAL A 42 -3.93 -15.88 -8.69
N PHE A 43 -4.35 -16.93 -7.97
CA PHE A 43 -4.79 -16.81 -6.59
C PHE A 43 -3.67 -16.34 -5.65
N LEU A 44 -2.45 -16.85 -5.80
CA LEU A 44 -1.30 -16.44 -4.99
C LEU A 44 -0.89 -15.00 -5.26
N SER A 45 -0.87 -14.57 -6.54
CA SER A 45 -0.60 -13.17 -6.88
C SER A 45 -1.69 -12.24 -6.35
N TYR A 46 -2.96 -12.64 -6.44
CA TYR A 46 -4.10 -11.93 -5.86
C TYR A 46 -3.94 -11.79 -4.33
N LEU A 47 -3.67 -12.88 -3.63
CA LEU A 47 -3.53 -12.88 -2.17
C LEU A 47 -2.46 -11.90 -1.70
N LEU A 48 -1.27 -11.92 -2.32
CA LEU A 48 -0.20 -10.99 -1.99
C LEU A 48 -0.59 -9.54 -2.30
N SER A 49 -1.24 -9.30 -3.43
CA SER A 49 -1.67 -7.96 -3.82
C SER A 49 -2.79 -7.42 -2.93
N PHE A 50 -3.73 -8.27 -2.52
CA PHE A 50 -4.76 -7.92 -1.53
C PHE A 50 -4.12 -7.44 -0.22
N VAL A 51 -3.13 -8.18 0.29
CA VAL A 51 -2.39 -7.80 1.50
C VAL A 51 -1.65 -6.48 1.30
N ASN A 52 -0.94 -6.31 0.17
CA ASN A 52 -0.22 -5.07 -0.13
C ASN A 52 -1.16 -3.85 -0.21
N VAL A 53 -2.29 -3.95 -0.93
CA VAL A 53 -3.26 -2.85 -1.03
C VAL A 53 -3.89 -2.56 0.34
N GLY A 54 -4.19 -3.60 1.13
CA GLY A 54 -4.67 -3.46 2.50
C GLY A 54 -3.68 -2.72 3.41
N ILE A 55 -2.37 -3.01 3.27
CA ILE A 55 -1.30 -2.29 3.97
C ILE A 55 -1.27 -0.81 3.54
N TYR A 56 -1.37 -0.52 2.24
CA TYR A 56 -1.44 0.87 1.76
C TYR A 56 -2.67 1.59 2.31
N TRP A 57 -3.85 0.94 2.29
CA TRP A 57 -5.06 1.51 2.86
C TRP A 57 -4.90 1.85 4.34
N ASN A 58 -4.41 0.91 5.15
CA ASN A 58 -4.23 1.13 6.58
C ASN A 58 -3.26 2.27 6.88
N ASN A 59 -2.10 2.31 6.21
CA ASN A 59 -1.13 3.38 6.41
C ASN A 59 -1.63 4.74 5.86
N HIS A 60 -2.39 4.74 4.77
CA HIS A 60 -3.03 5.93 4.20
C HIS A 60 -4.07 6.50 5.17
N HIS A 61 -4.93 5.65 5.74
CA HIS A 61 -5.91 6.05 6.75
C HIS A 61 -5.24 6.73 7.95
N HIS A 62 -4.23 6.11 8.56
CA HIS A 62 -3.49 6.70 9.68
C HIS A 62 -2.81 8.02 9.31
N MET A 63 -2.24 8.11 8.12
CA MET A 63 -1.59 9.33 7.64
C MET A 63 -2.59 10.48 7.46
N LEU A 64 -3.76 10.24 6.86
CA LEU A 64 -4.80 11.26 6.71
C LEU A 64 -5.43 11.65 8.05
N HIS A 65 -5.58 10.70 8.97
CA HIS A 65 -6.09 10.98 10.32
C HIS A 65 -5.17 11.91 11.10
N ALA A 66 -3.85 11.82 10.91
CA ALA A 66 -2.86 12.70 11.49
C ALA A 66 -2.71 14.05 10.75
N THR A 67 -3.41 14.24 9.62
CA THR A 67 -3.32 15.45 8.78
C THR A 67 -4.29 16.53 9.26
N ARG A 68 -3.79 17.76 9.47
CA ARG A 68 -4.59 18.90 9.93
C ARG A 68 -5.25 19.65 8.80
N SER A 69 -4.57 19.77 7.65
CA SER A 69 -5.04 20.55 6.52
C SER A 69 -4.73 19.92 5.17
N VAL A 70 -5.61 20.12 4.19
CA VAL A 70 -5.46 19.59 2.83
C VAL A 70 -5.20 20.73 1.87
N SER A 71 -3.96 20.78 1.35
CA SER A 71 -3.51 21.74 0.33
C SER A 71 -3.60 21.13 -1.08
N GLY A 72 -3.44 21.97 -2.12
CA GLY A 72 -3.36 21.50 -3.52
C GLY A 72 -2.27 20.44 -3.75
N PRO A 73 -1.03 20.65 -3.27
CA PRO A 73 0.03 19.62 -3.33
C PRO A 73 -0.36 18.27 -2.70
N VAL A 74 -1.05 18.29 -1.56
CA VAL A 74 -1.53 17.05 -0.91
C VAL A 74 -2.56 16.33 -1.78
N LEU A 75 -3.48 17.05 -2.42
CA LEU A 75 -4.47 16.47 -3.34
C LEU A 75 -3.80 15.77 -4.53
N TRP A 76 -2.84 16.44 -5.17
CA TRP A 76 -2.12 15.86 -6.31
C TRP A 76 -1.24 14.68 -5.90
N ALA A 77 -0.59 14.74 -4.75
CA ALA A 77 0.20 13.62 -4.22
C ALA A 77 -0.69 12.41 -3.89
N ASN A 78 -1.89 12.63 -3.35
CA ASN A 78 -2.88 11.58 -3.13
C ASN A 78 -3.33 10.94 -4.45
N LEU A 79 -3.70 11.74 -5.45
CA LEU A 79 -4.07 11.21 -6.77
C LEU A 79 -2.93 10.43 -7.42
N HIS A 80 -1.68 10.88 -7.26
CA HIS A 80 -0.50 10.18 -7.76
C HIS A 80 -0.34 8.81 -7.09
N LEU A 81 -0.57 8.71 -5.77
CA LEU A 81 -0.58 7.43 -5.07
C LEU A 81 -1.70 6.52 -5.57
N LEU A 82 -2.93 7.03 -5.64
CA LEU A 82 -4.09 6.26 -6.10
C LEU A 82 -3.92 5.78 -7.56
N PHE A 83 -3.24 6.55 -8.42
CA PHE A 83 -2.91 6.12 -9.76
C PHE A 83 -2.07 4.84 -9.77
N TRP A 84 -0.97 4.79 -9.00
CA TRP A 84 -0.13 3.59 -8.95
C TRP A 84 -0.84 2.42 -8.29
N LEU A 85 -1.66 2.66 -7.27
CA LEU A 85 -2.48 1.61 -6.65
C LEU A 85 -3.53 1.07 -7.64
N SER A 86 -4.11 1.90 -8.50
CA SER A 86 -5.11 1.46 -9.49
C SER A 86 -4.54 0.56 -10.58
N LEU A 87 -3.20 0.51 -10.77
CA LEU A 87 -2.53 -0.41 -11.68
C LEU A 87 -2.20 -1.77 -11.04
N VAL A 88 -2.38 -1.92 -9.71
CA VAL A 88 -2.12 -3.19 -9.03
C VAL A 88 -2.95 -4.35 -9.58
N PRO A 89 -4.27 -4.22 -9.85
CA PRO A 89 -5.05 -5.29 -10.44
C PRO A 89 -4.46 -5.81 -11.75
N PHE A 90 -4.10 -4.91 -12.66
CA PHE A 90 -3.50 -5.25 -13.94
C PHE A 90 -2.17 -5.99 -13.78
N THR A 91 -1.24 -5.47 -12.99
CA THR A 91 0.09 -6.10 -12.81
C THR A 91 -0.01 -7.42 -12.06
N THR A 92 -0.98 -7.57 -11.15
CA THR A 92 -1.30 -8.80 -10.43
C THR A 92 -1.81 -9.88 -11.39
N GLY A 93 -2.85 -9.56 -12.18
CA GLY A 93 -3.45 -10.47 -13.15
C GLY A 93 -2.43 -10.93 -14.18
N TRP A 94 -1.66 -9.99 -14.75
CA TRP A 94 -0.64 -10.33 -15.74
C TRP A 94 0.46 -11.25 -15.18
N SER A 95 0.90 -11.05 -13.94
CA SER A 95 1.88 -11.91 -13.29
C SER A 95 1.33 -13.32 -13.02
N GLY A 96 0.11 -13.43 -12.52
CA GLY A 96 -0.54 -14.70 -12.19
C GLY A 96 -0.84 -15.53 -13.43
N GLU A 97 -1.45 -14.93 -14.47
CA GLU A 97 -1.79 -15.61 -15.73
C GLU A 97 -0.56 -16.11 -16.48
N ASN A 98 0.58 -15.43 -16.34
CA ASN A 98 1.84 -15.81 -16.99
C ASN A 98 2.79 -16.60 -16.06
N HIS A 99 2.26 -17.26 -15.04
CA HIS A 99 3.02 -18.15 -14.15
C HIS A 99 4.30 -17.47 -13.60
N PHE A 100 4.18 -16.20 -13.21
CA PHE A 100 5.28 -15.40 -12.64
C PHE A 100 6.48 -15.25 -13.59
N ALA A 101 6.24 -15.13 -14.90
CA ALA A 101 7.28 -14.86 -15.88
C ALA A 101 8.10 -13.60 -15.54
N PRO A 102 9.37 -13.46 -16.00
CA PRO A 102 10.28 -12.38 -15.59
C PRO A 102 9.72 -10.98 -15.82
N ILE A 103 9.18 -10.69 -17.01
CA ILE A 103 8.70 -9.34 -17.36
C ILE A 103 7.47 -8.94 -16.53
N PRO A 104 6.38 -9.75 -16.43
CA PRO A 104 5.27 -9.44 -15.54
C PRO A 104 5.70 -9.26 -14.08
N THR A 105 6.59 -10.12 -13.58
CA THR A 105 7.13 -10.01 -12.22
C THR A 105 7.91 -8.71 -12.00
N ALA A 106 8.76 -8.32 -12.95
CA ALA A 106 9.49 -7.05 -12.89
C ALA A 106 8.55 -5.84 -12.93
N LEU A 107 7.51 -5.88 -13.78
CA LEU A 107 6.52 -4.79 -13.87
C LEU A 107 5.69 -4.66 -12.60
N TYR A 108 5.30 -5.79 -11.99
CA TYR A 108 4.65 -5.78 -10.68
C TYR A 108 5.53 -5.09 -9.62
N GLY A 109 6.81 -5.44 -9.56
CA GLY A 109 7.77 -4.79 -8.66
C GLY A 109 7.98 -3.31 -8.95
N ALA A 110 8.03 -2.91 -10.23
CA ALA A 110 8.11 -1.51 -10.63
C ALA A 110 6.88 -0.72 -10.17
N ASN A 111 5.69 -1.29 -10.31
CA ASN A 111 4.45 -0.69 -9.82
C ASN A 111 4.47 -0.49 -8.29
N LEU A 112 4.89 -1.51 -7.53
CA LEU A 112 5.04 -1.41 -6.07
C LEU A 112 6.08 -0.34 -5.67
N LEU A 113 7.20 -0.27 -6.38
CA LEU A 113 8.24 0.75 -6.15
C LEU A 113 7.70 2.17 -6.38
N LEU A 114 6.96 2.37 -7.47
CA LEU A 114 6.38 3.66 -7.82
C LEU A 114 5.27 4.06 -6.85
N ALA A 115 4.45 3.11 -6.39
CA ALA A 115 3.50 3.34 -5.31
C ALA A 115 4.20 3.73 -4.00
N ALA A 116 5.34 3.09 -3.66
CA ALA A 116 6.12 3.44 -2.47
C ALA A 116 6.74 4.84 -2.55
N PHE A 117 7.18 5.29 -3.74
CA PHE A 117 7.60 6.68 -3.94
C PHE A 117 6.43 7.66 -3.87
N ALA A 118 5.28 7.31 -4.46
CA ALA A 118 4.08 8.15 -4.40
C ALA A 118 3.61 8.34 -2.96
N PHE A 119 3.67 7.27 -2.14
CA PHE A 119 3.38 7.34 -0.71
C PHE A 119 4.34 8.30 0.02
N LEU A 120 5.65 8.19 -0.24
CA LEU A 120 6.65 9.10 0.30
C LEU A 120 6.38 10.56 -0.10
N PHE A 121 6.01 10.82 -1.37
CA PHE A 121 5.70 12.17 -1.83
C PHE A 121 4.46 12.73 -1.14
N MET A 122 3.42 11.91 -0.95
CA MET A 122 2.23 12.31 -0.21
C MET A 122 2.57 12.66 1.25
N GLN A 123 3.35 11.83 1.92
CA GLN A 123 3.83 12.05 3.28
C GLN A 123 4.60 13.36 3.42
N ARG A 124 5.52 13.64 2.47
CA ARG A 124 6.28 14.90 2.43
C ARG A 124 5.39 16.11 2.15
N ALA A 125 4.41 15.98 1.27
CA ALA A 125 3.47 17.06 0.97
C ALA A 125 2.63 17.44 2.20
N ILE A 126 2.20 16.45 2.98
CA ILE A 126 1.46 16.68 4.23
C ILE A 126 2.35 17.38 5.26
N VAL A 127 3.57 16.85 5.50
CA VAL A 127 4.51 17.47 6.45
C VAL A 127 4.87 18.90 6.05
N ALA A 128 5.07 19.16 4.75
CA ALA A 128 5.33 20.51 4.25
C ALA A 128 4.13 21.47 4.44
N THR A 129 2.91 20.95 4.42
CA THR A 129 1.68 21.73 4.61
C THR A 129 1.40 22.01 6.10
N ASP A 130 1.53 20.99 6.96
CA ASP A 130 1.17 21.06 8.38
C ASP A 130 2.33 21.52 9.26
N GLY A 131 3.56 21.54 8.73
CA GLY A 131 4.78 21.99 9.42
C GLY A 131 5.56 20.88 10.12
N PRO A 132 6.83 21.16 10.52
CA PRO A 132 7.76 20.17 11.10
C PRO A 132 7.33 19.69 12.50
N GLU A 133 6.51 20.44 13.21
CA GLU A 133 5.96 20.09 14.52
C GLU A 133 4.60 19.38 14.44
N SER A 134 4.17 18.98 13.23
CA SER A 134 2.90 18.27 13.04
C SER A 134 2.95 16.86 13.64
N PRO A 135 1.79 16.30 14.03
CA PRO A 135 1.71 14.93 14.52
C PRO A 135 2.35 13.93 13.56
N LEU A 136 2.08 14.09 12.26
CA LEU A 136 2.66 13.24 11.22
C LEU A 136 4.20 13.37 11.17
N ALA A 137 4.74 14.58 11.22
CA ALA A 137 6.19 14.79 11.19
C ALA A 137 6.90 14.10 12.36
N ARG A 138 6.30 14.14 13.56
CA ARG A 138 6.81 13.45 14.76
C ARG A 138 6.67 11.94 14.67
N ALA A 139 5.55 11.45 14.17
CA ALA A 139 5.28 10.01 14.03
C ALA A 139 6.18 9.34 12.98
N VAL A 140 6.38 9.99 11.83
CA VAL A 140 7.16 9.43 10.73
C VAL A 140 8.65 9.36 11.05
N GLY A 141 9.21 10.37 11.70
CA GLY A 141 10.64 10.43 11.99
C GLY A 141 11.51 10.05 10.77
N PRO A 142 12.61 9.30 10.95
CA PRO A 142 13.35 8.71 9.82
C PRO A 142 12.55 7.51 9.28
N ASP A 143 11.99 7.65 8.07
CA ASP A 143 11.21 6.60 7.35
C ASP A 143 12.09 5.40 6.96
N ARG A 144 12.58 4.65 7.95
CA ARG A 144 13.46 3.51 7.73
C ARG A 144 12.77 2.35 7.02
N LYS A 145 11.52 2.02 7.43
CA LYS A 145 10.73 0.96 6.78
C LYS A 145 10.48 1.27 5.32
N GLY A 146 10.04 2.49 5.00
CA GLY A 146 9.81 2.92 3.63
C GLY A 146 11.09 2.94 2.79
N LEU A 147 12.22 3.38 3.36
CA LEU A 147 13.52 3.34 2.65
C LEU A 147 13.93 1.89 2.34
N VAL A 148 13.87 0.99 3.32
CA VAL A 148 14.19 -0.43 3.13
C VAL A 148 13.28 -1.07 2.09
N SER A 149 11.97 -0.78 2.11
CA SER A 149 11.02 -1.28 1.11
C SER A 149 11.39 -0.84 -0.30
N ARG A 150 11.71 0.44 -0.50
CA ARG A 150 12.12 0.98 -1.82
C ARG A 150 13.40 0.33 -2.33
N ILE A 151 14.39 0.09 -1.44
CA ILE A 151 15.62 -0.62 -1.79
C ILE A 151 15.31 -2.06 -2.19
N ILE A 152 14.50 -2.77 -1.41
CA ILE A 152 14.12 -4.16 -1.71
C ILE A 152 13.38 -4.24 -3.05
N TYR A 153 12.40 -3.38 -3.31
CA TYR A 153 11.69 -3.35 -4.59
C TYR A 153 12.63 -3.04 -5.76
N ALA A 154 13.55 -2.08 -5.61
CA ALA A 154 14.52 -1.75 -6.64
C ALA A 154 15.47 -2.92 -6.96
N LEU A 155 15.85 -3.72 -5.97
CA LEU A 155 16.65 -4.93 -6.15
C LEU A 155 15.83 -6.10 -6.71
N ALA A 156 14.55 -6.20 -6.36
CA ALA A 156 13.67 -7.26 -6.83
C ALA A 156 13.37 -7.16 -8.33
N ILE A 157 13.35 -5.95 -8.92
CA ILE A 157 13.11 -5.76 -10.35
C ILE A 157 14.17 -6.49 -11.21
N PRO A 158 15.48 -6.22 -11.09
CA PRO A 158 16.49 -6.97 -11.85
C PRO A 158 16.56 -8.46 -11.45
N ALA A 159 16.27 -8.80 -10.19
CA ALA A 159 16.26 -10.18 -9.73
C ALA A 159 15.22 -11.04 -10.47
N ALA A 160 14.13 -10.43 -10.98
CA ALA A 160 13.11 -11.12 -11.77
C ALA A 160 13.68 -11.75 -13.06
N PHE A 161 14.68 -11.14 -13.64
CA PHE A 161 15.35 -11.65 -14.85
C PHE A 161 16.39 -12.73 -14.55
N LEU A 162 16.84 -12.82 -13.30
CA LEU A 162 17.72 -13.90 -12.85
C LEU A 162 16.89 -15.12 -12.42
N ARG A 163 15.98 -14.92 -11.49
CA ARG A 163 15.07 -15.94 -10.93
C ARG A 163 13.80 -15.26 -10.39
N PRO A 164 12.65 -15.32 -11.06
CA PRO A 164 11.42 -14.63 -10.64
C PRO A 164 11.00 -14.93 -9.19
N TRP A 165 11.19 -16.17 -8.71
CA TRP A 165 10.85 -16.55 -7.34
C TRP A 165 11.61 -15.72 -6.26
N ILE A 166 12.83 -15.22 -6.57
CA ILE A 166 13.58 -14.34 -5.66
C ILE A 166 12.82 -13.02 -5.49
N SER A 167 12.32 -12.45 -6.60
CA SER A 167 11.53 -11.21 -6.55
C SER A 167 10.25 -11.40 -5.74
N TRP A 168 9.53 -12.50 -5.95
CA TRP A 168 8.33 -12.80 -5.17
C TRP A 168 8.63 -12.98 -3.67
N ALA A 169 9.73 -13.65 -3.32
CA ALA A 169 10.18 -13.74 -1.93
C ALA A 169 10.45 -12.35 -1.33
N LEU A 170 11.11 -11.46 -2.08
CA LEU A 170 11.37 -10.09 -1.66
C LEU A 170 10.08 -9.27 -1.50
N TYR A 171 9.09 -9.40 -2.38
CA TYR A 171 7.78 -8.76 -2.25
C TYR A 171 7.04 -9.25 -1.00
N ILE A 172 7.08 -10.55 -0.72
CA ILE A 172 6.50 -11.14 0.49
C ILE A 172 7.21 -10.59 1.74
N VAL A 173 8.54 -10.49 1.75
CA VAL A 173 9.30 -9.94 2.88
C VAL A 173 8.87 -8.51 3.19
N VAL A 174 8.70 -7.66 2.16
CA VAL A 174 8.20 -6.30 2.38
C VAL A 174 6.78 -6.31 2.94
N ALA A 175 5.88 -7.12 2.39
CA ALA A 175 4.51 -7.23 2.90
C ALA A 175 4.50 -7.66 4.39
N LEU A 176 5.28 -8.69 4.76
CA LEU A 176 5.40 -9.16 6.15
C LEU A 176 5.98 -8.08 7.08
N MET A 177 6.96 -7.31 6.61
CA MET A 177 7.53 -6.20 7.39
C MET A 177 6.50 -5.11 7.70
N TRP A 178 5.53 -4.88 6.80
CA TRP A 178 4.50 -3.87 6.98
C TRP A 178 3.24 -4.40 7.69
N LEU A 179 3.02 -5.72 7.74
CA LEU A 179 1.97 -6.32 8.57
C LEU A 179 2.23 -6.15 10.07
N ALA A 180 3.51 -6.01 10.47
CA ALA A 180 3.84 -5.63 11.84
C ALA A 180 3.57 -4.12 12.01
N PRO A 181 2.61 -3.69 12.86
CA PRO A 181 2.31 -2.28 13.08
C PRO A 181 3.56 -1.50 13.48
N ASP A 182 3.63 -0.21 13.08
CA ASP A 182 4.68 0.66 13.61
C ASP A 182 4.19 1.25 14.95
N PRO A 183 4.77 0.81 16.10
CA PRO A 183 4.32 1.24 17.42
C PRO A 183 4.45 2.76 17.66
N ARG A 184 5.15 3.47 16.76
CA ARG A 184 5.38 4.91 16.86
C ARG A 184 4.13 5.71 16.46
N ILE A 185 3.40 5.25 15.45
CA ILE A 185 2.17 5.90 14.98
C ILE A 185 1.06 5.72 16.01
N GLU A 186 0.92 4.51 16.55
CA GLU A 186 -0.07 4.23 17.60
C GLU A 186 0.16 5.09 18.85
N ARG A 187 1.40 5.22 19.33
CA ARG A 187 1.71 6.04 20.51
C ARG A 187 1.38 7.51 20.34
N VAL A 188 1.66 8.09 19.17
CA VAL A 188 1.36 9.52 18.92
C VAL A 188 -0.15 9.76 18.86
N LEU A 189 -0.93 8.82 18.32
CA LEU A 189 -2.38 8.90 18.26
C LEU A 189 -3.02 8.70 19.65
N ASP A 190 -2.47 7.82 20.47
CA ASP A 190 -2.92 7.59 21.87
C ASP A 190 -2.65 8.78 22.75
N ASP A 191 -1.49 9.43 22.64
CA ASP A 191 -1.13 10.64 23.40
C ASP A 191 -2.06 11.81 23.04
N GLU A 192 -2.45 11.97 21.78
CA GLU A 192 -3.41 13.00 21.36
C GLU A 192 -4.85 12.70 21.80
N SER A 193 -5.26 11.44 21.81
CA SER A 193 -6.57 11.01 22.29
C SER A 193 -6.70 11.16 23.82
N GLY A 194 -5.63 10.88 24.55
CA GLY A 194 -5.53 11.07 26.00
C GLY A 194 -5.59 12.54 26.43
N SER A 195 -5.00 13.44 25.63
CA SER A 195 -5.00 14.90 25.91
C SER A 195 -6.35 15.59 25.64
N ARG A 196 -7.26 14.92 24.91
CA ARG A 196 -8.63 15.43 24.60
C ARG A 196 -9.70 15.01 25.60
N LYS A 197 -9.39 14.19 26.62
CA LYS A 197 -10.38 13.89 27.68
C LYS A 197 -10.60 15.14 28.53
N PRO A 198 -11.84 15.64 28.65
CA PRO A 198 -12.15 16.74 29.57
C PRO A 198 -11.85 16.32 31.00
N ALA A 199 -11.28 17.25 31.78
CA ALA A 199 -11.07 17.05 33.22
C ALA A 199 -12.41 16.66 33.88
N PRO A 200 -12.42 15.72 34.84
CA PRO A 200 -13.63 15.37 35.55
C PRO A 200 -14.17 16.62 36.24
N SER A 201 -15.42 16.94 35.92
CA SER A 201 -16.16 18.03 36.58
C SER A 201 -16.28 17.71 38.06
N SER A 202 -15.54 18.46 38.86
CA SER A 202 -15.66 18.48 40.33
C SER A 202 -16.96 19.17 40.79
#